data_9366fb849ec0052ccfb9fe50ddeccc02
#
_entry.id   9366fb849ec0052ccfb9fe50ddeccc02
#
_cell.length_a   1.000
_cell.length_b   1.000
_cell.length_c   1.000
_cell.angle_alpha   90.00
_cell.angle_beta   90.00
_cell.angle_gamma   90.00
#
_symmetry.space_group_name_H-M   'P 1'
#
loop_
_entity.id
_entity.type
_entity.pdbx_description
1 polymer ?
#
loop_
_entity_poly.entity_id
_entity_poly.type
_entity_poly.pdbx_seq_one_letter_code
_entity_poly.pdbx_strand_id
1 'polypeptide(L)'
;AQLLETVVSDEDRDLTRLITDETDRIVSLVDRMEVFSDERPIQRQPVNIHIVLDHLRAIARNGFARHIKFHEEYDPSLPPVLANRDQLVQVFLNLVKNAAEAIGENGGEITLSTAFRPGVRLSVPGSRERVSLPLEFCVIDDGRGVPEDLQSHLFDPFVTTKTNGSGLGLALVAKIVGDHGGVVECDSQPRRTVFRILLPAYTGPDATNDDDYLEMMEGARR
;
A
#
# COMPACT_ATOMS: atom_id res chain seq x y z
N ALA A 1 -14.09 -15.52 -20.84
CA ALA A 1 -13.65 -14.37 -21.63
C ALA A 1 -12.29 -14.63 -22.31
N GLN A 2 -11.20 -14.97 -21.60
CA GLN A 2 -9.87 -15.23 -22.18
C GLN A 2 -9.81 -16.33 -23.26
N LEU A 3 -10.68 -17.36 -23.18
CA LEU A 3 -10.80 -18.40 -24.19
C LEU A 3 -11.49 -17.91 -25.48
N LEU A 4 -12.28 -16.85 -25.42
CA LEU A 4 -12.97 -16.27 -26.57
C LEU A 4 -12.03 -15.39 -27.42
N GLU A 5 -11.00 -14.78 -26.83
CA GLU A 5 -10.03 -13.94 -27.55
C GLU A 5 -9.27 -14.67 -28.68
N THR A 6 -9.17 -16.00 -28.60
CA THR A 6 -8.46 -16.84 -29.60
C THR A 6 -9.33 -17.29 -30.76
N VAL A 7 -10.65 -17.12 -30.70
CA VAL A 7 -11.62 -17.72 -31.66
C VAL A 7 -12.45 -16.67 -32.41
N VAL A 8 -12.37 -15.40 -32.02
CA VAL A 8 -13.29 -14.34 -32.48
C VAL A 8 -12.66 -13.49 -33.60
N SER A 9 -13.47 -12.91 -34.48
CA SER A 9 -13.07 -12.00 -35.55
C SER A 9 -12.41 -10.73 -35.00
N ASP A 10 -11.62 -10.02 -35.80
CA ASP A 10 -10.88 -8.83 -35.33
C ASP A 10 -11.82 -7.71 -34.82
N GLU A 11 -13.03 -7.60 -35.35
CA GLU A 11 -14.06 -6.64 -34.89
C GLU A 11 -14.62 -6.99 -33.49
N ASP A 12 -14.70 -8.26 -33.17
CA ASP A 12 -15.22 -8.72 -31.87
C ASP A 12 -14.13 -8.81 -30.80
N ARG A 13 -12.83 -8.75 -31.17
CA ARG A 13 -11.71 -8.76 -30.21
C ARG A 13 -11.72 -7.54 -29.31
N ASP A 14 -11.98 -6.36 -29.86
CA ASP A 14 -12.02 -5.12 -29.06
C ASP A 14 -13.18 -5.17 -28.07
N LEU A 15 -14.32 -5.73 -28.49
CA LEU A 15 -15.47 -5.93 -27.60
C LEU A 15 -15.16 -6.96 -26.49
N THR A 16 -14.48 -8.04 -26.84
CA THR A 16 -14.09 -9.10 -25.89
C THR A 16 -13.09 -8.56 -24.87
N ARG A 17 -12.12 -7.74 -25.30
CA ARG A 17 -11.18 -7.05 -24.39
C ARG A 17 -11.92 -6.12 -23.45
N LEU A 18 -12.81 -5.27 -23.98
CA LEU A 18 -13.60 -4.36 -23.15
C LEU A 18 -14.42 -5.11 -22.09
N ILE A 19 -15.04 -6.23 -22.46
CA ILE A 19 -15.79 -7.08 -21.52
C ILE A 19 -14.85 -7.69 -20.47
N THR A 20 -13.66 -8.14 -20.86
CA THR A 20 -12.68 -8.71 -19.96
C THR A 20 -12.17 -7.65 -18.97
N ASP A 21 -11.78 -6.50 -19.47
CA ASP A 21 -11.30 -5.39 -18.66
C ASP A 21 -12.36 -4.90 -17.65
N GLU A 22 -13.63 -4.80 -18.08
CA GLU A 22 -14.71 -4.39 -17.18
C GLU A 22 -15.08 -5.50 -16.17
N THR A 23 -14.97 -6.77 -16.56
CA THR A 23 -15.16 -7.89 -15.62
C THR A 23 -14.06 -7.89 -14.56
N ASP A 24 -12.79 -7.74 -14.94
CA ASP A 24 -11.66 -7.68 -14.03
C ASP A 24 -11.77 -6.47 -13.09
N ARG A 25 -12.30 -5.35 -13.61
CA ARG A 25 -12.61 -4.17 -12.82
C ARG A 25 -13.70 -4.43 -11.77
N ILE A 26 -14.79 -5.11 -12.16
CA ILE A 26 -15.88 -5.48 -11.24
C ILE A 26 -15.38 -6.44 -10.17
N VAL A 27 -14.62 -7.48 -10.52
CA VAL A 27 -13.99 -8.40 -9.56
C VAL A 27 -13.12 -7.64 -8.57
N SER A 28 -12.24 -6.77 -9.07
CA SER A 28 -11.38 -5.94 -8.21
C SER A 28 -12.18 -5.01 -7.28
N LEU A 29 -13.36 -4.52 -7.69
CA LEU A 29 -14.25 -3.73 -6.84
C LEU A 29 -14.88 -4.59 -5.74
N VAL A 30 -15.36 -5.79 -6.09
CA VAL A 30 -15.96 -6.74 -5.13
C VAL A 30 -14.94 -7.16 -4.10
N ASP A 31 -13.72 -7.55 -4.51
CA ASP A 31 -12.64 -7.96 -3.59
C ASP A 31 -12.29 -6.82 -2.60
N ARG A 32 -12.27 -5.57 -3.09
CA ARG A 32 -12.04 -4.42 -2.21
C ARG A 32 -13.20 -4.17 -1.26
N MET A 33 -14.44 -4.38 -1.70
CA MET A 33 -15.62 -4.24 -0.83
C MET A 33 -15.67 -5.34 0.24
N GLU A 34 -15.21 -6.56 -0.04
CA GLU A 34 -15.11 -7.62 0.96
C GLU A 34 -14.24 -7.21 2.15
N VAL A 35 -13.11 -6.53 1.90
CA VAL A 35 -12.22 -6.06 2.98
C VAL A 35 -12.93 -5.05 3.90
N PHE A 36 -13.87 -4.25 3.38
CA PHE A 36 -14.66 -3.34 4.21
C PHE A 36 -15.72 -4.06 5.07
N SER A 37 -16.19 -5.22 4.60
CA SER A 37 -17.24 -6.00 5.25
C SER A 37 -16.71 -7.12 6.13
N ASP A 38 -15.40 -7.42 6.04
CA ASP A 38 -14.80 -8.52 6.78
C ASP A 38 -14.55 -8.11 8.24
N GLU A 39 -15.37 -8.65 9.14
CA GLU A 39 -15.27 -8.46 10.60
C GLU A 39 -14.45 -9.57 11.28
N ARG A 40 -13.89 -10.52 10.53
CA ARG A 40 -13.10 -11.60 11.10
C ARG A 40 -11.82 -11.06 11.75
N PRO A 41 -11.39 -11.62 12.88
CA PRO A 41 -10.13 -11.24 13.51
C PRO A 41 -8.95 -11.40 12.54
N ILE A 42 -8.19 -10.33 12.36
CA ILE A 42 -7.02 -10.34 11.49
C ILE A 42 -5.95 -11.25 12.11
N GLN A 43 -5.49 -12.23 11.35
CA GLN A 43 -4.33 -13.02 11.74
C GLN A 43 -3.07 -12.17 11.59
N ARG A 44 -2.46 -11.82 12.70
CA ARG A 44 -1.26 -10.99 12.75
C ARG A 44 -0.09 -11.83 13.21
N GLN A 45 1.07 -11.56 12.63
CA GLN A 45 2.36 -12.15 12.99
C GLN A 45 3.45 -11.06 12.98
N PRO A 46 4.60 -11.28 13.61
CA PRO A 46 5.73 -10.39 13.46
C PRO A 46 6.17 -10.34 11.99
N VAL A 47 6.22 -9.14 11.42
CA VAL A 47 6.58 -8.91 10.00
C VAL A 47 7.72 -7.93 9.91
N ASN A 48 8.81 -8.33 9.26
CA ASN A 48 9.86 -7.39 8.86
C ASN A 48 9.36 -6.57 7.66
N ILE A 49 9.20 -5.27 7.88
CA ILE A 49 8.64 -4.37 6.87
C ILE A 49 9.54 -4.22 5.65
N HIS A 50 10.85 -4.29 5.80
CA HIS A 50 11.78 -4.14 4.68
C HIS A 50 11.59 -5.24 3.64
N ILE A 51 11.28 -6.49 4.07
CA ILE A 51 10.96 -7.59 3.16
C ILE A 51 9.67 -7.30 2.36
N VAL A 52 8.67 -6.68 3.01
CA VAL A 52 7.43 -6.27 2.33
C VAL A 52 7.70 -5.19 1.29
N LEU A 53 8.50 -4.18 1.65
CA LEU A 53 8.84 -3.06 0.76
C LEU A 53 9.71 -3.51 -0.42
N ASP A 54 10.67 -4.40 -0.20
CA ASP A 54 11.51 -4.97 -1.26
C ASP A 54 10.71 -5.82 -2.24
N HIS A 55 9.80 -6.65 -1.72
CA HIS A 55 8.89 -7.44 -2.55
C HIS A 55 8.00 -6.53 -3.42
N LEU A 56 7.41 -5.51 -2.82
CA LEU A 56 6.61 -4.51 -3.51
C LEU A 56 7.39 -3.79 -4.60
N ARG A 57 8.60 -3.33 -4.28
CA ARG A 57 9.48 -2.66 -5.25
C ARG A 57 9.77 -3.55 -6.46
N ALA A 58 10.04 -4.83 -6.22
CA ALA A 58 10.25 -5.79 -7.30
C ALA A 58 9.02 -5.93 -8.20
N ILE A 59 7.82 -6.01 -7.64
CA ILE A 59 6.56 -6.04 -8.39
C ILE A 59 6.38 -4.75 -9.20
N ALA A 60 6.57 -3.58 -8.59
CA ALA A 60 6.37 -2.30 -9.24
C ALA A 60 7.35 -2.08 -10.40
N ARG A 61 8.65 -2.35 -10.20
CA ARG A 61 9.70 -2.21 -11.22
C ARG A 61 9.54 -3.16 -12.40
N ASN A 62 9.01 -4.36 -12.19
CA ASN A 62 8.74 -5.31 -13.27
C ASN A 62 7.38 -5.10 -13.94
N GLY A 63 6.50 -4.34 -13.32
CA GLY A 63 5.14 -4.07 -13.78
C GLY A 63 4.92 -2.62 -14.22
N PHE A 64 4.11 -1.92 -13.46
CA PHE A 64 3.53 -0.60 -13.77
C PHE A 64 4.48 0.60 -13.58
N ALA A 65 5.60 0.45 -12.85
CA ALA A 65 6.53 1.53 -12.51
C ALA A 65 7.95 1.33 -13.10
N ARG A 66 8.06 0.73 -14.29
CA ARG A 66 9.35 0.44 -14.97
C ARG A 66 10.16 1.69 -15.28
N HIS A 67 9.49 2.79 -15.53
CA HIS A 67 10.06 4.09 -15.91
C HIS A 67 10.35 5.00 -14.71
N ILE A 68 10.10 4.51 -13.49
CA ILE A 68 10.25 5.28 -12.25
C ILE A 68 11.50 4.79 -11.50
N LYS A 69 12.28 5.73 -10.97
CA LYS A 69 13.40 5.42 -10.09
C LYS A 69 12.92 5.21 -8.66
N PHE A 70 13.39 4.15 -8.02
CA PHE A 70 13.14 3.89 -6.60
C PHE A 70 14.37 4.20 -5.77
N HIS A 71 14.17 4.97 -4.70
CA HIS A 71 15.14 5.23 -3.65
C HIS A 71 14.69 4.57 -2.34
N GLU A 72 15.64 4.07 -1.59
CA GLU A 72 15.40 3.36 -0.34
C GLU A 72 16.16 4.07 0.77
N GLU A 73 15.43 4.49 1.80
CA GLU A 73 15.96 5.15 2.99
C GLU A 73 15.47 4.36 4.22
N TYR A 74 16.03 3.16 4.40
CA TYR A 74 15.59 2.25 5.44
C TYR A 74 16.41 2.39 6.71
N ASP A 75 15.73 2.46 7.86
CA ASP A 75 16.33 2.31 9.17
C ASP A 75 16.48 0.80 9.49
N PRO A 76 17.71 0.26 9.47
CA PRO A 76 17.93 -1.17 9.67
C PRO A 76 17.66 -1.64 11.11
N SER A 77 17.50 -0.72 12.04
CA SER A 77 17.22 -1.02 13.45
C SER A 77 15.74 -1.18 13.79
N LEU A 78 14.87 -1.10 12.78
CA LEU A 78 13.43 -1.14 12.99
C LEU A 78 12.97 -2.50 13.53
N PRO A 79 12.25 -2.56 14.66
CA PRO A 79 11.66 -3.80 15.13
C PRO A 79 10.50 -4.25 14.22
N PRO A 80 10.16 -5.56 14.23
CA PRO A 80 9.04 -6.08 13.47
C PRO A 80 7.71 -5.39 13.82
N VAL A 81 6.79 -5.39 12.85
CA VAL A 81 5.39 -4.97 13.03
C VAL A 81 4.53 -6.20 13.30
N LEU A 82 3.62 -6.15 14.27
CA LEU A 82 2.62 -7.19 14.45
C LEU A 82 1.47 -6.98 13.43
N ALA A 83 1.54 -7.65 12.29
CA ALA A 83 0.65 -7.38 11.17
C ALA A 83 0.31 -8.63 10.34
N ASN A 84 -0.69 -8.49 9.47
CA ASN A 84 -0.92 -9.39 8.35
C ASN A 84 -0.07 -8.93 7.16
N ARG A 85 0.85 -9.77 6.72
CA ARG A 85 1.81 -9.48 5.66
C ARG A 85 1.13 -9.10 4.34
N ASP A 86 0.10 -9.84 3.93
CA ASP A 86 -0.55 -9.63 2.64
C ASP A 86 -1.34 -8.32 2.62
N GLN A 87 -1.95 -7.96 3.76
CA GLN A 87 -2.61 -6.66 3.92
C GLN A 87 -1.60 -5.51 3.88
N LEU A 88 -0.40 -5.65 4.46
CA LEU A 88 0.65 -4.63 4.33
C LEU A 88 1.13 -4.50 2.87
N VAL A 89 1.32 -5.61 2.16
CA VAL A 89 1.63 -5.58 0.72
C VAL A 89 0.55 -4.81 -0.04
N GLN A 90 -0.71 -5.05 0.26
CA GLN A 90 -1.84 -4.36 -0.37
C GLN A 90 -1.85 -2.85 -0.06
N VAL A 91 -1.56 -2.45 1.17
CA VAL A 91 -1.42 -1.04 1.58
C VAL A 91 -0.35 -0.34 0.72
N PHE A 92 0.87 -0.86 0.75
CA PHE A 92 1.98 -0.23 0.04
C PHE A 92 1.82 -0.30 -1.48
N LEU A 93 1.22 -1.37 -2.02
CA LEU A 93 0.90 -1.48 -3.44
C LEU A 93 -0.07 -0.38 -3.89
N ASN A 94 -1.10 -0.08 -3.09
CA ASN A 94 -2.02 1.02 -3.38
C ASN A 94 -1.30 2.38 -3.36
N LEU A 95 -0.44 2.63 -2.38
CA LEU A 95 0.30 3.88 -2.27
C LEU A 95 1.30 4.06 -3.43
N VAL A 96 2.08 3.03 -3.76
CA VAL A 96 3.06 3.09 -4.86
C VAL A 96 2.36 3.18 -6.22
N LYS A 97 1.21 2.53 -6.42
CA LYS A 97 0.40 2.73 -7.61
C LYS A 97 -0.08 4.18 -7.74
N ASN A 98 -0.57 4.77 -6.66
CA ASN A 98 -1.00 6.16 -6.65
C ASN A 98 0.15 7.11 -6.96
N ALA A 99 1.33 6.88 -6.39
CA ALA A 99 2.55 7.62 -6.67
C ALA A 99 2.95 7.52 -8.15
N ALA A 100 2.99 6.31 -8.71
CA ALA A 100 3.32 6.08 -10.12
C ALA A 100 2.34 6.79 -11.08
N GLU A 101 1.06 6.78 -10.78
CA GLU A 101 0.03 7.47 -11.57
C GLU A 101 0.11 9.00 -11.42
N ALA A 102 0.54 9.52 -10.25
CA ALA A 102 0.77 10.95 -10.04
C ALA A 102 2.00 11.46 -10.80
N ILE A 103 3.04 10.64 -10.91
CA ILE A 103 4.27 10.90 -11.69
C ILE A 103 3.95 10.87 -13.20
N GLY A 104 3.19 9.87 -13.66
CA GLY A 104 2.85 9.68 -15.08
C GLY A 104 4.00 9.09 -15.91
N GLU A 105 3.83 9.08 -17.25
CA GLU A 105 4.72 8.37 -18.18
C GLU A 105 6.09 9.01 -18.36
N ASN A 106 6.26 10.27 -18.02
CA ASN A 106 7.53 11.01 -18.20
C ASN A 106 8.64 10.56 -17.24
N GLY A 107 8.33 9.67 -16.31
CA GLY A 107 9.24 9.20 -15.27
C GLY A 107 9.38 10.21 -14.14
N GLY A 108 9.96 9.74 -13.05
CA GLY A 108 10.17 10.48 -11.80
C GLY A 108 10.77 9.55 -10.75
N GLU A 109 10.59 9.93 -9.50
CA GLU A 109 11.22 9.24 -8.38
C GLU A 109 10.19 8.89 -7.29
N ILE A 110 10.30 7.66 -6.76
CA ILE A 110 9.58 7.22 -5.58
C ILE A 110 10.60 6.85 -4.52
N THR A 111 10.50 7.47 -3.33
CA THR A 111 11.30 7.10 -2.17
C THR A 111 10.45 6.29 -1.19
N LEU A 112 10.97 5.12 -0.80
CA LEU A 112 10.45 4.31 0.29
C LEU A 112 11.33 4.55 1.50
N SER A 113 10.78 5.10 2.58
CA SER A 113 11.55 5.33 3.79
C SER A 113 10.94 4.68 5.01
N THR A 114 11.80 4.29 5.95
CA THR A 114 11.41 3.74 7.25
C THR A 114 12.18 4.44 8.34
N ALA A 115 11.53 4.70 9.49
CA ALA A 115 12.19 5.32 10.62
C ALA A 115 11.57 4.88 11.95
N PHE A 116 12.40 4.83 12.99
CA PHE A 116 11.94 4.68 14.37
C PHE A 116 11.75 6.07 14.99
N ARG A 117 10.50 6.40 15.39
CA ARG A 117 10.13 7.70 15.98
C ARG A 117 9.64 7.52 17.41
N PRO A 118 10.54 7.35 18.39
CA PRO A 118 10.14 7.21 19.78
C PRO A 118 9.42 8.48 20.23
N GLY A 119 8.26 8.31 20.89
CA GLY A 119 7.49 9.45 21.40
C GLY A 119 6.27 9.85 20.57
N VAL A 120 6.09 9.34 19.37
CA VAL A 120 4.83 9.49 18.64
C VAL A 120 3.74 8.70 19.37
N ARG A 121 2.69 9.40 19.81
CA ARG A 121 1.58 8.80 20.57
C ARG A 121 0.25 9.34 20.06
N LEU A 122 -0.67 8.44 19.78
CA LEU A 122 -2.03 8.77 19.41
C LEU A 122 -2.92 8.73 20.63
N SER A 123 -3.74 9.77 20.81
CA SER A 123 -4.79 9.77 21.84
C SER A 123 -6.02 9.07 21.27
N VAL A 124 -6.50 8.04 21.97
CA VAL A 124 -7.72 7.33 21.57
C VAL A 124 -8.92 8.17 21.98
N PRO A 125 -9.80 8.57 21.03
CA PRO A 125 -11.01 9.34 21.37
C PRO A 125 -11.86 8.60 22.43
N GLY A 126 -12.24 9.31 23.50
CA GLY A 126 -13.06 8.73 24.58
C GLY A 126 -12.28 7.91 25.63
N SER A 127 -10.96 7.77 25.50
CA SER A 127 -10.09 7.09 26.46
C SER A 127 -8.96 8.03 26.94
N ARG A 128 -8.43 7.75 28.16
CA ARG A 128 -7.17 8.38 28.62
C ARG A 128 -5.92 7.64 28.11
N GLU A 129 -6.11 6.58 27.38
CA GLU A 129 -5.01 5.77 26.83
C GLU A 129 -4.37 6.46 25.65
N ARG A 130 -3.04 6.34 25.57
CA ARG A 130 -2.24 6.78 24.44
C ARG A 130 -1.54 5.58 23.85
N VAL A 131 -1.81 5.31 22.60
CA VAL A 131 -1.12 4.25 21.84
C VAL A 131 0.18 4.80 21.28
N SER A 132 1.29 4.10 21.53
CA SER A 132 2.60 4.45 20.95
C SER A 132 2.68 3.93 19.52
N LEU A 133 3.02 4.79 18.57
CA LEU A 133 3.17 4.49 17.14
C LEU A 133 4.59 4.85 16.66
N PRO A 134 5.62 4.12 17.12
CA PRO A 134 7.00 4.51 16.88
C PRO A 134 7.50 4.15 15.49
N LEU A 135 6.80 3.30 14.74
CA LEU A 135 7.22 2.86 13.42
C LEU A 135 6.61 3.76 12.36
N GLU A 136 7.47 4.48 11.65
CA GLU A 136 7.10 5.36 10.54
C GLU A 136 7.53 4.73 9.22
N PHE A 137 6.59 4.67 8.27
CA PHE A 137 6.83 4.22 6.90
C PHE A 137 6.29 5.27 5.94
N CYS A 138 7.13 5.72 5.00
CA CYS A 138 6.70 6.71 4.03
C CYS A 138 6.85 6.20 2.59
N VAL A 139 5.86 6.56 1.77
CA VAL A 139 5.94 6.54 0.31
C VAL A 139 5.94 7.99 -0.14
N ILE A 140 7.04 8.41 -0.77
CA ILE A 140 7.26 9.80 -1.19
C ILE A 140 7.37 9.81 -2.71
N ASP A 141 6.63 10.68 -3.38
CA ASP A 141 6.71 10.85 -4.83
C ASP A 141 6.91 12.32 -5.24
N ASP A 142 7.51 12.52 -6.41
CA ASP A 142 7.71 13.82 -7.05
C ASP A 142 6.65 14.15 -8.10
N GLY A 143 5.48 13.51 -8.01
CA GLY A 143 4.35 13.68 -8.90
C GLY A 143 3.65 15.04 -8.79
N ARG A 144 2.53 15.18 -9.49
CA ARG A 144 1.76 16.43 -9.56
C ARG A 144 1.15 16.91 -8.24
N GLY A 145 1.13 16.07 -7.22
CA GLY A 145 0.48 16.34 -5.94
C GLY A 145 -1.01 16.07 -5.93
N VAL A 146 -1.61 16.25 -4.75
CA VAL A 146 -3.04 16.12 -4.49
C VAL A 146 -3.66 17.52 -4.45
N PRO A 147 -4.78 17.79 -5.18
CA PRO A 147 -5.49 19.06 -5.09
C PRO A 147 -5.92 19.39 -3.66
N GLU A 148 -5.81 20.66 -3.27
CA GLU A 148 -6.07 21.12 -1.89
C GLU A 148 -7.50 20.79 -1.42
N ASP A 149 -8.47 20.93 -2.30
CA ASP A 149 -9.89 20.65 -2.04
C ASP A 149 -10.19 19.18 -1.75
N LEU A 150 -9.29 18.27 -2.15
CA LEU A 150 -9.43 16.84 -1.92
C LEU A 150 -8.62 16.30 -0.74
N GLN A 151 -7.65 17.06 -0.24
CA GLN A 151 -6.76 16.58 0.83
C GLN A 151 -7.51 16.17 2.10
N SER A 152 -8.55 16.90 2.48
CA SER A 152 -9.37 16.60 3.67
C SER A 152 -10.26 15.36 3.52
N HIS A 153 -10.53 14.92 2.29
CA HIS A 153 -11.40 13.79 1.96
C HIS A 153 -10.67 12.65 1.27
N LEU A 154 -9.35 12.69 1.28
CA LEU A 154 -8.50 11.78 0.51
C LEU A 154 -8.69 10.31 0.85
N PHE A 155 -9.03 10.03 2.10
CA PHE A 155 -9.27 8.68 2.62
C PHE A 155 -10.74 8.28 2.66
N ASP A 156 -11.65 9.17 2.23
CA ASP A 156 -13.07 8.84 2.14
C ASP A 156 -13.32 7.88 0.96
N PRO A 157 -14.21 6.89 1.13
CA PRO A 157 -14.57 6.01 0.03
C PRO A 157 -15.16 6.77 -1.17
N PHE A 158 -14.83 6.30 -2.38
CA PHE A 158 -15.30 6.83 -3.66
C PHE A 158 -14.76 8.21 -4.04
N VAL A 159 -13.86 8.80 -3.26
CA VAL A 159 -13.17 10.04 -3.62
C VAL A 159 -12.03 9.74 -4.59
N THR A 160 -12.11 10.33 -5.80
CA THR A 160 -11.10 10.15 -6.85
C THR A 160 -11.12 11.29 -7.86
N THR A 161 -9.95 11.67 -8.35
CA THR A 161 -9.77 12.57 -9.51
C THR A 161 -9.63 11.81 -10.83
N LYS A 162 -9.59 10.47 -10.78
CA LYS A 162 -9.26 9.62 -11.92
C LYS A 162 -10.55 9.19 -12.64
N THR A 163 -10.60 9.34 -13.95
CA THR A 163 -11.77 8.97 -14.77
C THR A 163 -12.16 7.49 -14.62
N ASN A 164 -11.18 6.60 -14.43
CA ASN A 164 -11.38 5.16 -14.26
C ASN A 164 -11.05 4.68 -12.84
N GLY A 165 -10.88 5.59 -11.88
CA GLY A 165 -10.57 5.26 -10.50
C GLY A 165 -11.81 4.83 -9.71
N SER A 166 -11.72 3.78 -8.90
CA SER A 166 -12.81 3.37 -8.01
C SER A 166 -12.96 4.28 -6.79
N GLY A 167 -11.94 5.09 -6.44
CA GLY A 167 -11.91 5.87 -5.20
C GLY A 167 -11.81 5.02 -3.91
N LEU A 168 -11.56 3.72 -4.02
CA LEU A 168 -11.51 2.81 -2.87
C LEU A 168 -10.08 2.54 -2.38
N GLY A 169 -9.05 2.85 -3.17
CA GLY A 169 -7.67 2.48 -2.85
C GLY A 169 -7.14 3.09 -1.55
N LEU A 170 -7.32 4.39 -1.35
CA LEU A 170 -6.86 5.09 -0.14
C LEU A 170 -7.79 4.85 1.06
N ALA A 171 -9.08 4.70 0.84
CA ALA A 171 -10.00 4.27 1.89
C ALA A 171 -9.62 2.88 2.44
N LEU A 172 -9.23 1.95 1.55
CA LEU A 172 -8.74 0.63 1.93
C LEU A 172 -7.41 0.72 2.71
N VAL A 173 -6.50 1.60 2.31
CA VAL A 173 -5.27 1.89 3.06
C VAL A 173 -5.60 2.34 4.48
N ALA A 174 -6.49 3.32 4.64
CA ALA A 174 -6.90 3.83 5.95
C ALA A 174 -7.54 2.73 6.82
N LYS A 175 -8.42 1.91 6.23
CA LYS A 175 -9.03 0.78 6.95
C LYS A 175 -8.00 -0.23 7.41
N ILE A 176 -7.16 -0.73 6.52
CA ILE A 176 -6.15 -1.75 6.88
C ILE A 176 -5.18 -1.21 7.94
N VAL A 177 -4.68 0.02 7.76
CA VAL A 177 -3.78 0.65 8.75
C VAL A 177 -4.47 0.83 10.10
N GLY A 178 -5.73 1.30 10.10
CA GLY A 178 -6.56 1.42 11.31
C GLY A 178 -6.80 0.07 11.98
N ASP A 179 -7.12 -0.95 11.21
CA ASP A 179 -7.30 -2.33 11.70
C ASP A 179 -6.00 -2.89 12.33
N HIS A 180 -4.82 -2.38 11.97
CA HIS A 180 -3.53 -2.69 12.59
C HIS A 180 -3.18 -1.77 13.78
N GLY A 181 -4.10 -0.90 14.19
CA GLY A 181 -3.91 0.03 15.30
C GLY A 181 -3.02 1.23 14.95
N GLY A 182 -2.87 1.52 13.68
CA GLY A 182 -2.06 2.61 13.16
C GLY A 182 -2.85 3.79 12.61
N VAL A 183 -2.13 4.71 12.01
CA VAL A 183 -2.67 5.92 11.36
C VAL A 183 -1.95 6.13 10.04
N VAL A 184 -2.68 6.63 9.04
CA VAL A 184 -2.14 7.11 7.77
C VAL A 184 -2.38 8.59 7.63
N GLU A 185 -1.36 9.31 7.17
CA GLU A 185 -1.39 10.75 6.93
C GLU A 185 -0.91 11.03 5.51
N CYS A 186 -1.34 12.16 4.96
CA CYS A 186 -0.87 12.67 3.66
C CYS A 186 -0.44 14.13 3.81
N ASP A 187 0.78 14.42 3.38
CA ASP A 187 1.30 15.78 3.18
C ASP A 187 1.64 15.93 1.70
N SER A 188 0.92 16.81 1.00
CA SER A 188 1.06 16.91 -0.45
C SER A 188 1.21 18.35 -0.91
N GLN A 189 2.25 18.55 -1.70
CA GLN A 189 2.57 19.76 -2.44
C GLN A 189 2.93 19.37 -3.88
N PRO A 190 2.87 20.28 -4.83
CA PRO A 190 3.36 20.00 -6.18
C PRO A 190 4.81 19.49 -6.15
N ARG A 191 5.05 18.38 -6.83
CA ARG A 191 6.34 17.67 -6.87
C ARG A 191 6.82 17.05 -5.56
N ARG A 192 5.95 16.95 -4.57
CA ARG A 192 6.27 16.23 -3.33
C ARG A 192 5.00 15.80 -2.61
N THR A 193 4.62 14.54 -2.75
CA THR A 193 3.57 13.92 -1.93
C THR A 193 4.21 12.91 -0.99
N VAL A 194 3.81 12.95 0.27
CA VAL A 194 4.27 12.02 1.31
C VAL A 194 3.05 11.36 1.92
N PHE A 195 2.92 10.07 1.68
CA PHE A 195 2.02 9.23 2.47
C PHE A 195 2.82 8.63 3.62
N ARG A 196 2.42 8.95 4.85
CA ARG A 196 3.06 8.47 6.08
C ARG A 196 2.15 7.50 6.80
N ILE A 197 2.65 6.32 7.11
CA ILE A 197 1.98 5.30 7.91
C ILE A 197 2.71 5.21 9.25
N LEU A 198 1.96 5.26 10.33
CA LEU A 198 2.46 5.08 11.69
C LEU A 198 1.86 3.81 12.27
N LEU A 199 2.69 2.87 12.72
CA LEU A 199 2.25 1.61 13.30
C LEU A 199 2.87 1.37 14.68
N PRO A 200 2.18 0.59 15.55
CA PRO A 200 2.76 0.13 16.80
C PRO A 200 3.88 -0.89 16.53
N ALA A 201 4.93 -0.86 17.36
CA ALA A 201 5.98 -1.85 17.31
C ALA A 201 5.53 -3.16 17.98
N TYR A 202 6.00 -4.28 17.45
CA TYR A 202 5.88 -5.56 18.15
C TYR A 202 6.89 -5.62 19.32
N THR A 203 6.39 -5.93 20.50
CA THR A 203 7.18 -5.98 21.73
C THR A 203 7.23 -7.39 22.35
N GLY A 204 6.86 -8.42 21.59
CA GLY A 204 6.87 -9.81 22.04
C GLY A 204 8.26 -10.44 22.10
N PRO A 205 8.38 -11.67 22.62
CA PRO A 205 9.66 -12.36 22.87
C PRO A 205 10.49 -12.63 21.61
N ASP A 206 9.90 -12.65 20.43
CA ASP A 206 10.58 -12.93 19.15
C ASP A 206 10.96 -11.66 18.37
N ALA A 207 10.93 -10.50 19.01
CA ALA A 207 11.23 -9.22 18.37
C ALA A 207 12.69 -9.07 17.88
N THR A 208 13.57 -10.00 18.19
CA THR A 208 15.02 -9.92 17.93
C THR A 208 15.59 -11.00 17.01
N ASN A 209 14.79 -11.94 16.50
CA ASN A 209 15.32 -13.02 15.64
C ASN A 209 15.14 -12.75 14.15
N ASP A 210 16.17 -12.17 13.53
CA ASP A 210 16.29 -12.02 12.06
C ASP A 210 16.63 -13.34 11.34
N ASP A 211 17.08 -14.39 12.06
CA ASP A 211 17.62 -15.62 11.48
C ASP A 211 16.56 -16.49 10.76
N ASP A 212 15.32 -16.52 11.26
CA ASP A 212 14.23 -17.30 10.64
C ASP A 212 13.81 -16.77 9.26
N TYR A 213 14.06 -15.49 8.97
CA TYR A 213 13.69 -14.88 7.68
C TYR A 213 14.69 -15.23 6.56
N LEU A 214 15.94 -15.47 6.89
CA LEU A 214 16.98 -15.87 5.92
C LEU A 214 16.73 -17.29 5.41
N GLU A 215 16.28 -18.21 6.27
CA GLU A 215 15.96 -19.59 5.88
C GLU A 215 14.75 -19.67 4.95
N MET A 216 13.71 -18.84 5.16
CA MET A 216 12.57 -18.76 4.25
C MET A 216 12.93 -18.23 2.86
N MET A 217 13.86 -17.29 2.75
CA MET A 217 14.33 -16.73 1.48
C MET A 217 15.20 -17.72 0.69
N GLU A 218 15.96 -18.58 1.36
CA GLU A 218 16.71 -19.65 0.71
C GLU A 218 15.83 -20.81 0.24
N GLY A 219 14.74 -21.10 0.96
CA GLY A 219 13.74 -22.10 0.57
C GLY A 219 12.91 -21.72 -0.66
N ALA A 220 12.69 -20.43 -0.91
CA ALA A 220 11.93 -19.93 -2.06
C ALA A 220 12.75 -19.82 -3.36
N ARG A 221 14.08 -20.08 -3.30
CA ARG A 221 14.98 -20.09 -4.47
C ARG A 221 15.28 -21.50 -5.00
N ARG A 222 14.70 -22.54 -4.41
CA ARG A 222 14.76 -23.92 -4.87
C ARG A 222 13.43 -24.34 -5.50
#